data_e0299a2ae2974f18db93c278a37f44fa
#
_entry.id   e0299a2ae2974f18db93c278a37f44fa
#
_cell.length_a   1.000
_cell.length_b   1.000
_cell.length_c   1.000
_cell.angle_alpha   90.00
_cell.angle_beta   90.00
_cell.angle_gamma   90.00
#
_symmetry.space_group_name_H-M   'P 1'
#
loop_
_entity.id
_entity.type
_entity.pdbx_description
1 polymer ?
#
loop_
_entity_poly.entity_id
_entity_poly.type
_entity_poly.pdbx_seq_one_letter_code
_entity_poly.pdbx_strand_id
1 'polypeptide(L)'
;MGASTKGTALPNVFIRRIREFGYQGAIYPIHPTASEIDGLPAYKGLADTPEPVDYAYIAIAAAQIPPILASAQGRLRFAQVISSGFGEVEEGRELQAQLVEAARAGGARLIGPNCLGIYTPRGKITFAEIGSKETGSVGIVSQSGGLGTDIIRRGFARGL
;
A
#
# COMPACT_ATOMS: atom_id res chain seq x y z
N MET A 1 -1.37 -6.65 -1.85
CA MET A 1 -1.64 -7.92 -1.13
C MET A 1 -2.98 -7.85 -0.42
N GLY A 2 -3.77 -8.96 -0.40
CA GLY A 2 -5.10 -9.00 0.21
C GLY A 2 -6.25 -8.62 -0.76
N ALA A 3 -5.97 -8.49 -2.05
CA ALA A 3 -7.02 -8.35 -3.05
C ALA A 3 -7.89 -9.61 -3.10
N SER A 4 -9.17 -9.44 -3.36
CA SER A 4 -10.18 -10.49 -3.35
C SER A 4 -10.68 -10.78 -4.76
N THR A 5 -11.00 -12.03 -5.06
CA THR A 5 -11.66 -12.41 -6.30
C THR A 5 -13.08 -11.82 -6.45
N LYS A 6 -13.67 -11.34 -5.35
CA LYS A 6 -14.97 -10.65 -5.36
C LYS A 6 -14.88 -9.17 -5.72
N GLY A 7 -13.67 -8.62 -5.85
CA GLY A 7 -13.44 -7.23 -6.26
C GLY A 7 -13.79 -6.14 -5.22
N THR A 8 -14.10 -6.51 -3.98
CA THR A 8 -14.61 -5.57 -2.95
C THR A 8 -13.62 -5.21 -1.85
N ALA A 9 -12.47 -5.89 -1.77
CA ALA A 9 -11.46 -5.62 -0.76
C ALA A 9 -10.74 -4.28 -1.00
N LEU A 10 -10.17 -3.70 0.06
CA LEU A 10 -9.41 -2.45 -0.03
C LEU A 10 -8.31 -2.47 -1.12
N PRO A 11 -7.51 -3.53 -1.29
CA PRO A 11 -6.55 -3.59 -2.38
C PRO A 11 -7.18 -3.57 -3.78
N ASN A 12 -8.37 -4.13 -3.96
CA ASN A 12 -9.09 -4.01 -5.23
C ASN A 12 -9.49 -2.55 -5.50
N VAL A 13 -10.00 -1.86 -4.48
CA VAL A 13 -10.32 -0.43 -4.57
C VAL A 13 -9.05 0.37 -4.90
N PHE A 14 -7.92 0.07 -4.26
CA PHE A 14 -6.65 0.71 -4.54
C PHE A 14 -6.20 0.49 -5.99
N ILE A 15 -6.28 -0.74 -6.53
CA ILE A 15 -5.94 -1.04 -7.92
C ILE A 15 -6.78 -0.19 -8.89
N ARG A 16 -8.09 -0.12 -8.67
CA ARG A 16 -8.97 0.71 -9.52
C ARG A 16 -8.61 2.20 -9.44
N ARG A 17 -8.42 2.72 -8.22
CA ARG A 17 -8.06 4.14 -8.01
C ARG A 17 -6.77 4.55 -8.70
N ILE A 18 -5.71 3.76 -8.59
CA ILE A 18 -4.45 4.13 -9.27
C ILE A 18 -4.57 4.05 -10.80
N ARG A 19 -5.34 3.09 -11.34
CA ARG A 19 -5.64 3.04 -12.77
C ARG A 19 -6.43 4.26 -13.24
N GLU A 20 -7.48 4.65 -12.53
CA GLU A 20 -8.28 5.86 -12.81
C GLU A 20 -7.45 7.14 -12.64
N PHE A 21 -6.51 7.12 -11.73
CA PHE A 21 -5.57 8.22 -11.51
C PHE A 21 -4.52 8.34 -12.61
N GLY A 22 -4.37 7.29 -13.45
CA GLY A 22 -3.53 7.28 -14.63
C GLY A 22 -2.20 6.53 -14.47
N TYR A 23 -2.11 5.60 -13.50
CA TYR A 23 -0.94 4.73 -13.36
C TYR A 23 -0.83 3.78 -14.56
N GLN A 24 0.36 3.73 -15.18
CA GLN A 24 0.64 2.90 -16.37
C GLN A 24 1.67 1.80 -16.09
N GLY A 25 2.20 1.74 -14.88
CA GLY A 25 3.16 0.70 -14.51
C GLY A 25 2.51 -0.66 -14.29
N ALA A 26 3.34 -1.68 -14.14
CA ALA A 26 2.89 -3.03 -13.85
C ALA A 26 2.21 -3.11 -12.46
N ILE A 27 1.16 -3.92 -12.37
CA ILE A 27 0.43 -4.18 -11.12
C ILE A 27 0.36 -5.69 -10.94
N TYR A 28 0.85 -6.17 -9.80
CA TYR A 28 0.93 -7.58 -9.45
C TYR A 28 0.06 -7.88 -8.22
N PRO A 29 -1.23 -8.28 -8.40
CA PRO A 29 -2.02 -8.79 -7.29
C PRO A 29 -1.37 -10.01 -6.66
N ILE A 30 -1.22 -10.01 -5.34
CA ILE A 30 -0.72 -11.17 -4.60
C ILE A 30 -1.89 -11.85 -3.90
N HIS A 31 -2.14 -13.12 -4.28
CA HIS A 31 -3.21 -13.93 -3.73
C HIS A 31 -2.79 -15.42 -3.66
N PRO A 32 -3.07 -16.13 -2.55
CA PRO A 32 -2.54 -17.48 -2.32
C PRO A 32 -3.01 -18.53 -3.35
N THR A 33 -4.19 -18.38 -3.93
CA THR A 33 -4.82 -19.39 -4.78
C THR A 33 -5.38 -18.90 -6.10
N ALA A 34 -5.75 -17.60 -6.21
CA ALA A 34 -6.28 -17.05 -7.44
C ALA A 34 -5.18 -16.86 -8.49
N SER A 35 -5.50 -17.16 -9.76
CA SER A 35 -4.63 -16.89 -10.91
C SER A 35 -4.90 -15.52 -11.55
N GLU A 36 -6.04 -14.89 -11.21
CA GLU A 36 -6.45 -13.60 -11.75
C GLU A 36 -7.22 -12.78 -10.71
N ILE A 37 -6.99 -11.47 -10.66
CA ILE A 37 -7.71 -10.49 -9.85
C ILE A 37 -7.92 -9.21 -10.68
N ASP A 38 -9.17 -8.76 -10.81
CA ASP A 38 -9.55 -7.54 -11.54
C ASP A 38 -8.97 -7.48 -12.97
N GLY A 39 -8.92 -8.64 -13.68
CA GLY A 39 -8.36 -8.76 -15.02
C GLY A 39 -6.84 -8.73 -15.09
N LEU A 40 -6.15 -8.89 -13.95
CA LEU A 40 -4.69 -8.95 -13.87
C LEU A 40 -4.23 -10.34 -13.43
N PRO A 41 -3.16 -10.89 -14.02
CA PRO A 41 -2.51 -12.10 -13.51
C PRO A 41 -2.15 -11.92 -12.03
N ALA A 42 -2.54 -12.88 -11.19
CA ALA A 42 -2.24 -12.86 -9.76
C ALA A 42 -1.11 -13.85 -9.44
N TYR A 43 -0.31 -13.53 -8.44
CA TYR A 43 0.88 -14.26 -8.03
C TYR A 43 0.74 -14.73 -6.58
N LYS A 44 1.35 -15.86 -6.22
CA LYS A 44 1.26 -16.42 -4.87
C LYS A 44 2.06 -15.64 -3.84
N GLY A 45 3.16 -15.03 -4.26
CA GLY A 45 4.06 -14.25 -3.40
C GLY A 45 4.91 -13.26 -4.18
N LEU A 46 5.70 -12.46 -3.46
CA LEU A 46 6.65 -11.52 -4.07
C LEU A 46 7.71 -12.22 -4.92
N ALA A 47 8.12 -13.43 -4.53
CA ALA A 47 9.10 -14.21 -5.28
C ALA A 47 8.62 -14.63 -6.67
N ASP A 48 7.29 -14.75 -6.84
CA ASP A 48 6.69 -15.21 -8.09
C ASP A 48 6.40 -14.08 -9.07
N THR A 49 6.56 -12.81 -8.65
CA THR A 49 6.36 -11.66 -9.55
C THR A 49 7.44 -11.62 -10.64
N PRO A 50 7.12 -11.22 -11.89
CA PRO A 50 8.09 -11.18 -12.99
C PRO A 50 9.33 -10.34 -12.68
N GLU A 51 9.16 -9.25 -11.94
CA GLU A 51 10.22 -8.30 -11.58
C GLU A 51 10.10 -7.85 -10.12
N PRO A 52 11.13 -7.24 -9.52
CA PRO A 52 11.04 -6.61 -8.21
C PRO A 52 9.96 -5.54 -8.17
N VAL A 53 9.35 -5.36 -7.00
CA VAL A 53 8.21 -4.47 -6.76
C VAL A 53 8.68 -3.21 -6.04
N ASP A 54 8.44 -2.04 -6.62
CA ASP A 54 8.79 -0.78 -5.98
C ASP A 54 7.90 -0.46 -4.77
N TYR A 55 6.61 -0.76 -4.87
CA TYR A 55 5.64 -0.41 -3.85
C TYR A 55 4.57 -1.49 -3.69
N ALA A 56 4.42 -2.00 -2.48
CA ALA A 56 3.36 -2.94 -2.13
C ALA A 56 2.33 -2.30 -1.19
N TYR A 57 1.06 -2.31 -1.60
CA TYR A 57 -0.08 -2.01 -0.75
C TYR A 57 -0.52 -3.29 -0.05
N ILE A 58 -0.44 -3.33 1.30
CA ILE A 58 -0.62 -4.53 2.12
C ILE A 58 -1.82 -4.35 3.05
N ALA A 59 -2.86 -5.16 2.83
CA ALA A 59 -4.10 -5.18 3.61
C ALA A 59 -4.50 -6.63 3.91
N ILE A 60 -3.69 -7.31 4.73
CA ILE A 60 -3.91 -8.68 5.22
C ILE A 60 -3.83 -8.69 6.74
N ALA A 61 -4.14 -9.81 7.38
CA ALA A 61 -4.04 -9.94 8.84
C ALA A 61 -2.63 -9.58 9.35
N ALA A 62 -2.56 -8.76 10.39
CA ALA A 62 -1.31 -8.18 10.91
C ALA A 62 -0.20 -9.22 11.15
N ALA A 63 -0.55 -10.35 11.78
CA ALA A 63 0.40 -11.42 12.09
C ALA A 63 1.00 -12.12 10.85
N GLN A 64 0.39 -11.98 9.68
CA GLN A 64 0.89 -12.57 8.44
C GLN A 64 1.93 -11.70 7.73
N ILE A 65 2.06 -10.42 8.12
CA ILE A 65 2.88 -9.46 7.37
C ILE A 65 4.37 -9.64 7.63
N PRO A 66 4.85 -9.78 8.89
CA PRO A 66 6.30 -9.91 9.15
C PRO A 66 6.98 -11.04 8.37
N PRO A 67 6.48 -12.28 8.36
CA PRO A 67 7.15 -13.35 7.62
C PRO A 67 7.20 -13.11 6.10
N ILE A 68 6.20 -12.44 5.53
CA ILE A 68 6.19 -12.08 4.11
C ILE A 68 7.27 -11.03 3.82
N LEU A 69 7.42 -10.02 4.67
CA LEU A 69 8.45 -8.98 4.49
C LEU A 69 9.85 -9.54 4.69
N ALA A 70 10.07 -10.39 5.69
CA ALA A 70 11.37 -11.04 5.93
C ALA A 70 11.82 -11.86 4.71
N SER A 71 10.88 -12.53 4.03
CA SER A 71 11.16 -13.33 2.84
C SER A 71 11.30 -12.53 1.53
N ALA A 72 11.16 -11.22 1.57
CA ALA A 72 11.17 -10.39 0.34
C ALA A 72 12.53 -10.33 -0.37
N GLN A 73 13.65 -10.53 0.35
CA GLN A 73 15.00 -10.67 -0.20
C GLN A 73 15.38 -9.57 -1.22
N GLY A 74 15.05 -8.32 -0.90
CA GLY A 74 15.30 -7.17 -1.76
C GLY A 74 14.33 -7.01 -2.95
N ARG A 75 13.37 -7.90 -3.12
CA ARG A 75 12.37 -7.80 -4.20
C ARG A 75 11.28 -6.76 -3.92
N LEU A 76 11.25 -6.17 -2.73
CA LEU A 76 10.29 -5.11 -2.38
C LEU A 76 11.04 -3.89 -1.86
N ARG A 77 10.79 -2.72 -2.45
CA ARG A 77 11.42 -1.47 -2.05
C ARG A 77 10.65 -0.74 -0.95
N PHE A 78 9.33 -0.61 -1.08
CA PHE A 78 8.44 0.05 -0.11
C PHE A 78 7.25 -0.85 0.24
N ALA A 79 7.09 -1.14 1.53
CA ALA A 79 5.95 -1.86 2.08
C ALA A 79 5.02 -0.86 2.78
N GLN A 80 3.88 -0.56 2.18
CA GLN A 80 2.84 0.23 2.82
C GLN A 80 1.82 -0.70 3.46
N VAL A 81 1.70 -0.64 4.78
CA VAL A 81 0.81 -1.47 5.58
C VAL A 81 -0.38 -0.65 6.06
N ILE A 82 -1.57 -0.95 5.54
CA ILE A 82 -2.82 -0.32 6.00
C ILE A 82 -3.43 -1.05 7.20
N SER A 83 -3.11 -2.32 7.36
CA SER A 83 -3.63 -3.14 8.46
C SER A 83 -3.31 -2.53 9.81
N SER A 84 -4.27 -2.61 10.73
CA SER A 84 -4.17 -2.28 12.15
C SER A 84 -3.87 -3.53 12.99
N GLY A 85 -3.76 -3.36 14.32
CA GLY A 85 -3.42 -4.43 15.27
C GLY A 85 -1.93 -4.46 15.62
N PHE A 86 -1.26 -3.31 15.48
CA PHE A 86 0.15 -3.11 15.84
C PHE A 86 0.26 -2.19 17.07
N GLY A 87 1.27 -1.35 17.15
CA GLY A 87 1.57 -0.53 18.32
C GLY A 87 0.55 0.56 18.67
N GLU A 88 -0.53 0.71 17.92
CA GLU A 88 -1.69 1.51 18.31
C GLU A 88 -2.54 0.85 19.40
N VAL A 89 -2.32 -0.46 19.65
CA VAL A 89 -2.87 -1.21 20.77
C VAL A 89 -1.74 -1.85 21.57
N GLU A 90 -1.93 -2.03 22.88
CA GLU A 90 -0.87 -2.53 23.78
C GLU A 90 -0.34 -3.90 23.34
N GLU A 91 -1.24 -4.82 23.01
CA GLU A 91 -0.94 -6.19 22.61
C GLU A 91 -0.19 -6.28 21.26
N GLY A 92 -0.26 -5.22 20.46
CA GLY A 92 0.36 -5.15 19.12
C GLY A 92 1.79 -4.61 19.11
N ARG A 93 2.34 -4.15 20.24
CA ARG A 93 3.68 -3.53 20.30
C ARG A 93 4.79 -4.48 19.88
N GLU A 94 4.74 -5.72 20.35
CA GLU A 94 5.74 -6.73 19.98
C GLU A 94 5.65 -7.06 18.48
N LEU A 95 4.44 -7.21 17.96
CA LEU A 95 4.21 -7.47 16.54
C LEU A 95 4.71 -6.31 15.67
N GLN A 96 4.59 -5.07 16.14
CA GLN A 96 5.18 -3.93 15.44
C GLN A 96 6.71 -3.98 15.41
N ALA A 97 7.35 -4.35 16.50
CA ALA A 97 8.80 -4.55 16.53
C ALA A 97 9.25 -5.64 15.53
N GLN A 98 8.53 -6.76 15.51
CA GLN A 98 8.76 -7.84 14.54
C GLN A 98 8.55 -7.37 13.10
N LEU A 99 7.54 -6.54 12.83
CA LEU A 99 7.28 -5.97 11.52
C LEU A 99 8.44 -5.10 11.02
N VAL A 100 8.96 -4.22 11.89
CA VAL A 100 10.08 -3.33 11.55
C VAL A 100 11.35 -4.14 11.26
N GLU A 101 11.65 -5.13 12.07
CA GLU A 101 12.81 -6.00 11.88
C GLU A 101 12.68 -6.84 10.61
N ALA A 102 11.51 -7.41 10.35
CA ALA A 102 11.22 -8.17 9.15
C ALA A 102 11.36 -7.32 7.87
N ALA A 103 10.89 -6.07 7.89
CA ALA A 103 11.07 -5.15 6.77
C ALA A 103 12.54 -4.86 6.49
N ARG A 104 13.34 -4.63 7.55
CA ARG A 104 14.80 -4.44 7.43
C ARG A 104 15.50 -5.67 6.87
N ALA A 105 15.20 -6.85 7.43
CA ALA A 105 15.78 -8.11 6.98
C ALA A 105 15.46 -8.41 5.52
N GLY A 106 14.21 -8.11 5.08
CA GLY A 106 13.78 -8.27 3.69
C GLY A 106 14.24 -7.17 2.74
N GLY A 107 14.91 -6.11 3.23
CA GLY A 107 15.40 -4.99 2.45
C GLY A 107 14.34 -3.94 2.07
N ALA A 108 13.16 -3.98 2.68
CA ALA A 108 12.07 -3.05 2.40
C ALA A 108 12.05 -1.86 3.38
N ARG A 109 11.62 -0.69 2.86
CA ARG A 109 11.24 0.46 3.70
C ARG A 109 9.76 0.37 4.06
N LEU A 110 9.44 0.56 5.34
CA LEU A 110 8.09 0.47 5.86
C LEU A 110 7.39 1.83 5.83
N ILE A 111 6.13 1.84 5.39
CA ILE A 111 5.20 2.96 5.48
C ILE A 111 4.01 2.47 6.30
N GLY A 112 3.78 3.03 7.45
CA GLY A 112 2.83 2.52 8.44
C GLY A 112 3.53 1.71 9.54
N PRO A 113 2.82 0.81 10.24
CA PRO A 113 1.48 0.26 9.96
C PRO A 113 0.34 1.25 10.22
N ASN A 114 -0.91 0.77 10.06
CA ASN A 114 -2.14 1.55 10.23
C ASN A 114 -2.11 2.88 9.43
N CYS A 115 -1.60 2.82 8.21
CA CYS A 115 -1.41 3.98 7.33
C CYS A 115 -2.32 3.86 6.11
N LEU A 116 -3.08 4.92 5.80
CA LEU A 116 -3.95 4.97 4.63
C LEU A 116 -3.18 4.87 3.31
N GLY A 117 -1.98 5.40 3.25
CA GLY A 117 -1.13 5.33 2.07
C GLY A 117 -0.47 6.64 1.69
N ILE A 118 -0.06 6.72 0.45
CA ILE A 118 0.54 7.91 -0.15
C ILE A 118 -0.38 8.49 -1.22
N TYR A 119 -0.27 9.79 -1.40
CA TYR A 119 -0.89 10.53 -2.50
C TYR A 119 0.21 11.25 -3.26
N THR A 120 0.42 10.88 -4.52
CA THR A 120 1.43 11.50 -5.36
C THR A 120 0.96 11.59 -6.82
N PRO A 121 0.55 12.78 -7.28
CA PRO A 121 0.16 13.00 -8.68
C PRO A 121 1.27 12.63 -9.65
N ARG A 122 2.52 12.96 -9.34
CA ARG A 122 3.68 12.63 -10.16
C ARG A 122 3.86 11.11 -10.34
N GLY A 123 3.67 10.33 -9.26
CA GLY A 123 3.79 8.87 -9.30
C GLY A 123 2.50 8.16 -9.71
N LYS A 124 1.41 8.90 -9.92
CA LYS A 124 0.08 8.36 -10.21
C LYS A 124 -0.41 7.34 -9.17
N ILE A 125 -0.01 7.53 -7.92
CA ILE A 125 -0.45 6.68 -6.80
C ILE A 125 -1.32 7.50 -5.87
N THR A 126 -2.48 6.96 -5.50
CA THR A 126 -3.41 7.61 -4.59
C THR A 126 -4.18 6.61 -3.75
N PHE A 127 -4.31 6.91 -2.45
CA PHE A 127 -5.32 6.29 -1.59
C PHE A 127 -6.62 7.11 -1.56
N ALA A 128 -6.54 8.40 -1.90
CA ALA A 128 -7.68 9.32 -1.88
C ALA A 128 -8.57 9.11 -3.12
N GLU A 129 -9.87 9.31 -2.92
CA GLU A 129 -10.87 9.25 -4.00
C GLU A 129 -10.87 10.53 -4.83
N ILE A 130 -10.67 11.68 -4.17
CA ILE A 130 -10.68 13.00 -4.78
C ILE A 130 -9.35 13.69 -4.55
N GLY A 131 -8.76 14.23 -5.60
CA GLY A 131 -7.51 14.99 -5.55
C GLY A 131 -7.06 15.43 -6.93
N SER A 132 -6.12 16.36 -6.99
CA SER A 132 -5.52 16.82 -8.24
C SER A 132 -4.70 15.71 -8.90
N LYS A 133 -4.75 15.63 -10.22
CA LYS A 133 -3.81 14.81 -11.02
C LYS A 133 -2.53 15.56 -11.38
N GLU A 134 -2.47 16.85 -11.04
CA GLU A 134 -1.34 17.73 -11.27
C GLU A 134 -0.48 17.82 -10.00
N THR A 135 0.83 17.97 -10.21
CA THR A 135 1.79 18.10 -9.10
C THR A 135 1.82 19.54 -8.63
N GLY A 136 1.52 19.75 -7.36
CA GLY A 136 1.66 21.05 -6.69
C GLY A 136 3.02 21.22 -6.01
N SER A 137 3.22 22.37 -5.37
CA SER A 137 4.43 22.74 -4.66
C SER A 137 4.41 22.41 -3.16
N VAL A 138 3.26 21.95 -2.63
CA VAL A 138 3.07 21.68 -1.20
C VAL A 138 3.27 20.21 -0.91
N GLY A 139 4.25 19.88 -0.07
CA GLY A 139 4.44 18.54 0.51
C GLY A 139 3.74 18.41 1.85
N ILE A 140 3.08 17.28 2.09
CA ILE A 140 2.32 17.03 3.32
C ILE A 140 2.78 15.71 3.94
N VAL A 141 3.07 15.75 5.25
CA VAL A 141 3.22 14.57 6.10
C VAL A 141 2.22 14.70 7.23
N SER A 142 1.31 13.74 7.36
CA SER A 142 0.27 13.75 8.39
C SER A 142 0.17 12.40 9.09
N GLN A 143 0.16 12.42 10.41
CA GLN A 143 -0.15 11.24 11.22
C GLN A 143 -1.65 10.91 11.13
N SER A 144 -2.51 11.91 11.00
CA SER A 144 -3.95 11.72 10.84
C SER A 144 -4.32 11.51 9.37
N GLY A 145 -4.78 10.30 9.03
CA GLY A 145 -5.26 9.98 7.67
C GLY A 145 -6.49 10.81 7.27
N GLY A 146 -7.41 11.06 8.20
CA GLY A 146 -8.59 11.89 7.95
C GLY A 146 -8.21 13.34 7.63
N LEU A 147 -7.31 13.93 8.42
CA LEU A 147 -6.79 15.28 8.16
C LEU A 147 -6.05 15.33 6.81
N GLY A 148 -5.20 14.34 6.52
CA GLY A 148 -4.51 14.26 5.23
C GLY A 148 -5.47 14.22 4.05
N THR A 149 -6.52 13.42 4.12
CA THR A 149 -7.58 13.36 3.10
C THR A 149 -8.31 14.70 2.93
N ASP A 150 -8.64 15.36 4.04
CA ASP A 150 -9.32 16.65 4.02
C ASP A 150 -8.45 17.76 3.42
N ILE A 151 -7.14 17.75 3.73
CA ILE A 151 -6.18 18.69 3.13
C ILE A 151 -6.06 18.46 1.61
N ILE A 152 -5.97 17.22 1.14
CA ILE A 152 -5.93 16.89 -0.29
C ILE A 152 -7.20 17.43 -0.98
N ARG A 153 -8.36 17.14 -0.44
CA ARG A 153 -9.64 17.55 -1.02
C ARG A 153 -9.80 19.07 -1.05
N ARG A 154 -9.50 19.76 0.05
CA ARG A 154 -9.62 21.23 0.17
C ARG A 154 -8.56 21.96 -0.63
N GLY A 155 -7.34 21.39 -0.69
CA GLY A 155 -6.25 21.90 -1.51
C GLY A 155 -6.63 21.85 -3.00
N PHE A 156 -7.12 20.70 -3.46
CA PHE A 156 -7.63 20.53 -4.82
C PHE A 156 -8.70 21.58 -5.17
N ALA A 157 -9.69 21.79 -4.28
CA ALA A 157 -10.73 22.79 -4.48
C ALA A 157 -10.22 24.26 -4.51
N ARG A 158 -8.98 24.49 -4.09
CA ARG A 158 -8.31 25.82 -4.07
C ARG A 158 -7.17 25.95 -5.07
N GLY A 159 -6.95 24.95 -5.91
CA GLY A 159 -5.91 24.96 -6.92
C GLY A 159 -4.48 24.73 -6.37
N LEU A 160 -4.35 24.02 -5.24
CA LEU A 160 -3.07 23.64 -4.64
C LEU A 160 -2.62 22.26 -5.10
#